data_390fb7a279c05e60d67dbbac8506b794
#
_entry.id   390fb7a279c05e60d67dbbac8506b794
#
_cell.length_a   1.000
_cell.length_b   1.000
_cell.length_c   1.000
_cell.angle_alpha   90.00
_cell.angle_beta   90.00
_cell.angle_gamma   90.00
#
_symmetry.space_group_name_H-M   'P 1'
#
loop_
_entity.id
_entity.type
_entity.pdbx_description
1 polymer ?
#
loop_
_entity_poly.entity_id
_entity_poly.type
_entity_poly.pdbx_seq_one_letter_code
_entity_poly.pdbx_strand_id
1 'polypeptide(L)'
;MCIRDRPNTVVLADSGAAEFGIMEFGGLKLKPAALEAAKKWDPKQEMSVSNSCKIPSIVYALQGPFPIEIMQGKDIIVMRLEYFDLARTFFFNKRFALPPDGPVTKTGNSIAHWEGDQLVVVTTHVKSATITNNGLEHSDNIKVTERFRLADGGKRLIATQEFEDPEVLDNRGVRYISWRKVENDHVTAYDCDPSIAENYAAP
;
A
#
# COMPACT_ATOMS: atom_id res chain seq x y z
N MET A 1 22.13 -1.95 7.47
CA MET A 1 21.47 -3.27 7.66
C MET A 1 20.47 -3.46 6.54
N CYS A 2 20.68 -4.44 5.70
CA CYS A 2 19.79 -4.70 4.55
C CYS A 2 18.45 -5.24 5.07
N ILE A 3 17.32 -4.82 4.49
CA ILE A 3 16.01 -5.33 4.92
C ILE A 3 15.88 -6.84 4.71
N ARG A 4 16.56 -7.38 3.69
CA ARG A 4 16.63 -8.84 3.43
C ARG A 4 17.23 -9.65 4.58
N ASP A 5 18.04 -9.00 5.43
CA ASP A 5 18.74 -9.67 6.55
C ASP A 5 17.91 -9.67 7.83
N ARG A 6 16.71 -9.08 7.82
CA ARG A 6 15.81 -9.13 8.97
C ARG A 6 15.16 -10.51 9.05
N PRO A 7 15.22 -11.16 10.21
CA PRO A 7 14.60 -12.47 10.38
C PRO A 7 13.10 -12.38 10.10
N ASN A 8 12.57 -13.44 9.50
CA ASN A 8 11.14 -13.61 9.24
C ASN A 8 10.53 -12.55 8.29
N THR A 9 11.30 -12.10 7.30
CA THR A 9 10.89 -11.11 6.31
C THR A 9 10.91 -11.71 4.90
N VAL A 10 9.88 -11.48 4.10
CA VAL A 10 9.82 -11.90 2.70
C VAL A 10 9.68 -10.69 1.79
N VAL A 11 10.32 -10.74 0.63
CA VAL A 11 10.20 -9.72 -0.42
C VAL A 11 9.14 -10.21 -1.40
N LEU A 12 8.08 -9.43 -1.55
CA LEU A 12 7.01 -9.71 -2.49
C LEU A 12 7.42 -9.27 -3.89
N ALA A 13 7.16 -10.13 -4.86
CA ALA A 13 7.43 -9.88 -6.26
C ALA A 13 6.19 -9.41 -7.04
N ASP A 14 5.14 -9.01 -6.34
CA ASP A 14 3.97 -8.39 -6.92
C ASP A 14 4.28 -6.93 -7.29
N SER A 15 4.23 -6.61 -8.56
CA SER A 15 4.59 -5.29 -9.09
C SER A 15 3.42 -4.56 -9.76
N GLY A 16 2.20 -4.90 -9.37
CA GLY A 16 0.98 -4.32 -9.94
C GLY A 16 0.64 -4.76 -11.37
N ALA A 17 1.63 -5.29 -12.11
CA ALA A 17 1.42 -5.92 -13.41
C ALA A 17 1.56 -7.45 -13.35
N ALA A 18 2.16 -7.97 -12.28
CA ALA A 18 2.31 -9.39 -12.02
C ALA A 18 1.78 -9.67 -10.63
N GLU A 19 0.62 -10.28 -10.57
CA GLU A 19 -0.04 -10.66 -9.32
C GLU A 19 0.15 -12.15 -9.03
N PHE A 20 -0.03 -12.52 -7.78
CA PHE A 20 0.05 -13.92 -7.39
C PHE A 20 -1.18 -14.70 -7.86
N GLY A 21 -0.99 -15.96 -8.17
CA GLY A 21 -2.07 -16.90 -8.44
C GLY A 21 -2.96 -17.14 -7.21
N ILE A 22 -4.08 -17.83 -7.42
CA ILE A 22 -5.00 -18.21 -6.34
C ILE A 22 -4.23 -19.05 -5.29
N MET A 23 -4.33 -18.65 -4.01
CA MET A 23 -3.62 -19.26 -2.88
C MET A 23 -2.09 -19.11 -2.91
N GLU A 24 -1.55 -18.23 -3.74
CA GLU A 24 -0.13 -17.90 -3.75
C GLU A 24 0.08 -16.52 -3.08
N PHE A 25 0.85 -16.45 -2.02
CA PHE A 25 1.00 -15.23 -1.21
C PHE A 25 2.45 -14.74 -1.15
N GLY A 26 3.29 -15.08 -2.13
CA GLY A 26 4.65 -14.57 -2.26
C GLY A 26 5.58 -14.88 -1.08
N GLY A 27 5.29 -15.94 -0.31
CA GLY A 27 6.04 -16.32 0.88
C GLY A 27 5.51 -15.70 2.18
N LEU A 28 4.41 -14.93 2.14
CA LEU A 28 3.70 -14.51 3.35
C LEU A 28 3.13 -15.74 4.06
N LYS A 29 3.30 -15.79 5.37
CA LYS A 29 2.78 -16.83 6.24
C LYS A 29 1.51 -16.34 6.90
N LEU A 30 0.38 -16.83 6.42
CA LEU A 30 -0.93 -16.43 6.91
C LEU A 30 -1.26 -17.18 8.21
N LYS A 31 -1.87 -16.48 9.14
CA LYS A 31 -2.51 -17.10 10.30
C LYS A 31 -3.74 -17.91 9.87
N PRO A 32 -4.15 -18.91 10.65
CA PRO A 32 -5.22 -19.82 10.25
C PRO A 32 -6.52 -19.13 9.82
N ALA A 33 -6.95 -18.09 10.55
CA ALA A 33 -8.17 -17.37 10.23
C ALA A 33 -8.06 -16.61 8.90
N ALA A 34 -6.91 -15.97 8.63
CA ALA A 34 -6.64 -15.27 7.38
C ALA A 34 -6.57 -16.25 6.19
N LEU A 35 -5.96 -17.42 6.39
CA LEU A 35 -5.92 -18.48 5.38
C LEU A 35 -7.33 -18.98 5.03
N GLU A 36 -8.18 -19.20 6.02
CA GLU A 36 -9.57 -19.62 5.77
C GLU A 36 -10.42 -18.54 5.11
N ALA A 37 -10.14 -17.26 5.38
CA ALA A 37 -10.78 -16.16 4.67
C ALA A 37 -10.33 -16.10 3.19
N ALA A 38 -9.02 -16.21 2.94
CA ALA A 38 -8.46 -16.20 1.59
C ALA A 38 -8.96 -17.36 0.71
N LYS A 39 -9.19 -18.54 1.29
CA LYS A 39 -9.80 -19.71 0.58
C LYS A 39 -11.21 -19.44 0.05
N LYS A 40 -11.92 -18.49 0.65
CA LYS A 40 -13.29 -18.12 0.24
C LYS A 40 -13.34 -17.04 -0.83
N TRP A 41 -12.18 -16.50 -1.19
CA TRP A 41 -12.09 -15.46 -2.20
C TRP A 41 -12.53 -16.01 -3.57
N ASP A 42 -13.37 -15.25 -4.24
CA ASP A 42 -13.89 -15.57 -5.57
C ASP A 42 -13.54 -14.44 -6.54
N PRO A 43 -12.68 -14.70 -7.55
CA PRO A 43 -12.30 -13.70 -8.53
C PRO A 43 -13.48 -13.11 -9.29
N LYS A 44 -14.55 -13.88 -9.50
CA LYS A 44 -15.76 -13.38 -10.17
C LYS A 44 -16.47 -12.32 -9.33
N GLN A 45 -16.49 -12.51 -8.01
CA GLN A 45 -17.05 -11.54 -7.09
C GLN A 45 -16.17 -10.29 -6.99
N GLU A 46 -14.86 -10.46 -6.93
CA GLU A 46 -13.89 -9.34 -6.89
C GLU A 46 -14.02 -8.47 -8.13
N MET A 47 -14.19 -9.06 -9.30
CA MET A 47 -14.36 -8.35 -10.59
C MET A 47 -15.80 -7.96 -10.87
N SER A 48 -16.72 -8.06 -9.92
CA SER A 48 -18.09 -7.62 -10.09
C SER A 48 -18.20 -6.09 -10.11
N VAL A 49 -19.29 -5.58 -10.72
CA VAL A 49 -19.58 -4.13 -10.76
C VAL A 49 -19.57 -3.51 -9.37
N SER A 50 -20.08 -4.22 -8.35
CA SER A 50 -20.11 -3.74 -6.97
C SER A 50 -18.75 -3.62 -6.30
N ASN A 51 -17.74 -4.34 -6.77
CA ASN A 51 -16.41 -4.38 -6.17
C ASN A 51 -15.32 -3.69 -7.01
N SER A 52 -15.57 -3.47 -8.31
CA SER A 52 -14.57 -2.91 -9.24
C SER A 52 -14.01 -1.54 -8.82
N CYS A 53 -14.82 -0.74 -8.12
CA CYS A 53 -14.38 0.55 -7.57
C CYS A 53 -14.19 0.55 -6.04
N LYS A 54 -13.92 -0.61 -5.45
CA LYS A 54 -13.57 -0.73 -4.03
C LYS A 54 -12.22 -0.08 -3.75
N ILE A 55 -12.23 1.01 -3.01
CA ILE A 55 -11.02 1.79 -2.70
C ILE A 55 -10.03 0.94 -1.88
N PRO A 56 -8.79 0.71 -2.39
CA PRO A 56 -7.77 -0.01 -1.66
C PRO A 56 -7.19 0.82 -0.51
N SER A 57 -6.42 0.18 0.37
CA SER A 57 -5.58 0.91 1.32
C SER A 57 -4.22 1.26 0.69
N ILE A 58 -3.44 2.08 1.39
CA ILE A 58 -2.07 2.43 0.98
C ILE A 58 -1.14 1.22 0.90
N VAL A 59 -1.50 0.10 1.51
CA VAL A 59 -0.70 -1.14 1.45
C VAL A 59 -0.67 -1.70 0.02
N TYR A 60 -1.79 -1.60 -0.70
CA TYR A 60 -1.91 -2.04 -2.08
C TYR A 60 -1.74 -0.88 -3.07
N ALA A 61 -2.26 0.29 -2.75
CA ALA A 61 -2.36 1.42 -3.69
C ALA A 61 -1.03 1.96 -4.22
N LEU A 62 0.09 1.72 -3.53
CA LEU A 62 1.42 2.13 -4.01
C LEU A 62 2.01 1.20 -5.07
N GLN A 63 1.40 0.05 -5.30
CA GLN A 63 1.77 -0.86 -6.36
C GLN A 63 1.17 -0.39 -7.69
N GLY A 64 1.77 -0.81 -8.77
CA GLY A 64 1.25 -0.52 -10.09
C GLY A 64 1.83 0.75 -10.72
N PRO A 65 1.43 1.03 -11.94
CA PRO A 65 2.04 2.04 -12.80
C PRO A 65 1.47 3.45 -12.59
N PHE A 66 0.74 3.67 -11.51
CA PHE A 66 0.05 4.94 -11.29
C PHE A 66 1.01 6.03 -10.83
N PRO A 67 0.86 7.26 -11.36
CA PRO A 67 1.65 8.40 -10.94
C PRO A 67 1.30 8.85 -9.52
N ILE A 68 2.29 9.48 -8.89
CA ILE A 68 2.14 10.15 -7.61
C ILE A 68 2.62 11.59 -7.72
N GLU A 69 2.02 12.47 -6.92
CA GLU A 69 2.45 13.86 -6.76
C GLU A 69 2.82 14.11 -5.30
N ILE A 70 3.97 14.74 -5.08
CA ILE A 70 4.49 15.03 -3.74
C ILE A 70 4.60 16.52 -3.55
N MET A 71 3.88 17.04 -2.55
CA MET A 71 3.95 18.44 -2.13
C MET A 71 4.63 18.52 -0.76
N GLN A 72 5.80 19.13 -0.72
CA GLN A 72 6.57 19.26 0.51
C GLN A 72 6.37 20.64 1.13
N GLY A 73 5.80 20.67 2.34
CA GLY A 73 5.76 21.84 3.21
C GLY A 73 6.85 21.82 4.28
N LYS A 74 6.80 22.78 5.19
CA LYS A 74 7.77 22.89 6.29
C LYS A 74 7.66 21.72 7.29
N ASP A 75 6.44 21.40 7.69
CA ASP A 75 6.15 20.45 8.78
C ASP A 75 5.35 19.22 8.33
N ILE A 76 5.01 19.15 7.06
CA ILE A 76 4.24 18.08 6.44
C ILE A 76 4.72 17.79 5.02
N ILE A 77 4.48 16.58 4.56
CA ILE A 77 4.49 16.20 3.15
C ILE A 77 3.10 15.66 2.81
N VAL A 78 2.53 16.11 1.72
CA VAL A 78 1.31 15.51 1.16
C VAL A 78 1.70 14.69 -0.07
N MET A 79 1.27 13.44 -0.10
CA MET A 79 1.41 12.54 -1.24
C MET A 79 0.02 12.27 -1.81
N ARG A 80 -0.20 12.66 -3.05
CA ARG A 80 -1.38 12.30 -3.84
C ARG A 80 -1.04 11.13 -4.74
N LEU A 81 -1.93 10.17 -4.79
CA LEU A 81 -1.86 9.03 -5.70
C LEU A 81 -3.00 9.20 -6.72
N GLU A 82 -2.72 9.04 -8.00
CA GLU A 82 -3.78 8.99 -9.02
C GLU A 82 -4.72 7.82 -8.74
N TYR A 83 -4.17 6.66 -8.35
CA TYR A 83 -4.94 5.45 -8.06
C TYR A 83 -5.99 5.71 -6.96
N PHE A 84 -7.26 5.67 -7.34
CA PHE A 84 -8.44 5.97 -6.51
C PHE A 84 -8.41 7.34 -5.82
N ASP A 85 -7.73 8.34 -6.38
CA ASP A 85 -7.65 9.71 -5.83
C ASP A 85 -7.18 9.76 -4.37
N LEU A 86 -6.38 8.80 -3.96
CA LEU A 86 -5.92 8.73 -2.59
C LEU A 86 -4.95 9.87 -2.26
N ALA A 87 -5.15 10.49 -1.10
CA ALA A 87 -4.23 11.47 -0.57
C ALA A 87 -3.85 11.13 0.87
N ARG A 88 -2.57 11.26 1.19
CA ARG A 88 -2.05 11.01 2.53
C ARG A 88 -1.11 12.12 2.98
N THR A 89 -1.11 12.41 4.28
CA THR A 89 -0.25 13.42 4.88
C THR A 89 0.77 12.77 5.80
N PHE A 90 2.04 13.09 5.62
CA PHE A 90 3.12 12.70 6.51
C PHE A 90 3.36 13.85 7.50
N PHE A 91 3.14 13.60 8.78
CA PHE A 91 3.36 14.57 9.84
C PHE A 91 4.75 14.39 10.47
N PHE A 92 5.55 15.45 10.52
CA PHE A 92 6.85 15.42 11.19
C PHE A 92 6.76 15.61 12.72
N ASN A 93 5.58 15.97 13.22
CA ASN A 93 5.37 16.16 14.66
C ASN A 93 4.53 15.01 15.22
N LYS A 94 5.10 14.29 16.19
CA LYS A 94 4.44 13.17 16.88
C LYS A 94 3.14 13.53 17.61
N ARG A 95 2.87 14.83 17.86
CA ARG A 95 1.59 15.27 18.44
C ARG A 95 0.37 14.93 17.56
N PHE A 96 0.60 14.66 16.28
CA PHE A 96 -0.44 14.24 15.32
C PHE A 96 -0.62 12.72 15.25
N ALA A 97 0.14 11.95 16.06
CA ALA A 97 -0.10 10.53 16.19
C ALA A 97 -1.46 10.31 16.86
N LEU A 98 -2.26 9.45 16.27
CA LEU A 98 -3.55 9.06 16.85
C LEU A 98 -3.36 8.12 18.05
N PRO A 99 -4.26 8.15 19.04
CA PRO A 99 -4.29 7.16 20.11
C PRO A 99 -4.66 5.78 19.54
N PRO A 100 -4.38 4.68 20.26
CA PRO A 100 -4.62 3.31 19.73
C PRO A 100 -6.05 3.02 19.27
N ASP A 101 -7.03 3.69 19.85
CA ASP A 101 -8.46 3.61 19.53
C ASP A 101 -8.93 4.69 18.53
N GLY A 102 -7.98 5.39 17.89
CA GLY A 102 -8.28 6.43 16.92
C GLY A 102 -8.96 5.89 15.65
N PRO A 103 -9.55 6.80 14.85
CA PRO A 103 -10.25 6.40 13.63
C PRO A 103 -9.31 5.80 12.59
N VAL A 104 -9.78 4.75 11.90
CA VAL A 104 -9.07 4.12 10.79
C VAL A 104 -9.54 4.67 9.45
N THR A 105 -8.60 4.85 8.51
CA THR A 105 -8.88 5.31 7.13
C THR A 105 -8.08 4.50 6.13
N LYS A 106 -8.39 4.56 4.83
CA LYS A 106 -7.65 3.85 3.78
C LYS A 106 -6.19 4.33 3.64
N THR A 107 -5.89 5.55 4.05
CA THR A 107 -4.54 6.12 4.02
C THR A 107 -3.83 6.12 5.38
N GLY A 108 -4.54 5.80 6.46
CA GLY A 108 -3.99 5.71 7.81
C GLY A 108 -3.53 7.05 8.40
N ASN A 109 -2.82 6.97 9.52
CA ASN A 109 -2.14 8.08 10.17
C ASN A 109 -0.63 7.88 10.05
N SER A 110 0.06 8.80 9.37
CA SER A 110 1.47 8.68 9.00
C SER A 110 2.34 9.69 9.75
N ILE A 111 3.25 9.19 10.58
CA ILE A 111 4.25 10.00 11.26
C ILE A 111 5.60 9.78 10.59
N ALA A 112 6.27 10.87 10.25
CA ALA A 112 7.51 10.88 9.49
C ALA A 112 8.68 11.48 10.24
N HIS A 113 9.90 11.06 9.89
CA HIS A 113 11.15 11.67 10.29
C HIS A 113 12.24 11.39 9.25
N TRP A 114 13.31 12.16 9.32
CA TRP A 114 14.47 11.95 8.47
C TRP A 114 15.52 11.09 9.18
N GLU A 115 16.07 10.10 8.48
CA GLU A 115 17.26 9.33 8.86
C GLU A 115 18.33 9.59 7.78
N GLY A 116 19.18 10.59 8.01
CA GLY A 116 20.10 11.06 6.96
C GLY A 116 19.35 11.63 5.76
N ASP A 117 19.57 11.07 4.59
CA ASP A 117 18.89 11.42 3.32
C ASP A 117 17.64 10.59 3.04
N GLN A 118 17.24 9.74 3.98
CA GLN A 118 16.10 8.86 3.85
C GLN A 118 14.92 9.36 4.68
N LEU A 119 13.76 9.53 4.06
CA LEU A 119 12.50 9.80 4.75
C LEU A 119 11.92 8.48 5.24
N VAL A 120 11.73 8.37 6.54
CA VAL A 120 11.07 7.22 7.18
C VAL A 120 9.67 7.62 7.59
N VAL A 121 8.68 6.83 7.17
CA VAL A 121 7.26 7.05 7.45
C VAL A 121 6.69 5.81 8.12
N VAL A 122 6.14 5.97 9.32
CA VAL A 122 5.41 4.92 10.03
C VAL A 122 3.93 5.23 9.97
N THR A 123 3.15 4.31 9.42
CA THR A 123 1.70 4.45 9.25
C THR A 123 0.96 3.38 10.04
N THR A 124 0.00 3.81 10.81
CA THR A 124 -0.96 2.99 11.57
C THR A 124 -2.38 3.45 11.27
N HIS A 125 -3.39 2.84 11.90
CA HIS A 125 -4.81 3.20 11.69
C HIS A 125 -5.25 3.08 10.22
N VAL A 126 -4.73 2.07 9.53
CA VAL A 126 -5.10 1.78 8.14
C VAL A 126 -6.30 0.85 8.15
N LYS A 127 -7.41 1.32 7.57
CA LYS A 127 -8.65 0.53 7.42
C LYS A 127 -8.39 -0.72 6.61
N SER A 128 -8.84 -1.86 7.11
CA SER A 128 -8.70 -3.17 6.47
C SER A 128 -9.01 -3.16 4.97
N ALA A 129 -8.15 -3.79 4.19
CA ALA A 129 -8.22 -3.87 2.74
C ALA A 129 -7.21 -4.89 2.20
N THR A 130 -7.13 -4.97 0.88
CA THR A 130 -6.27 -5.86 0.12
C THR A 130 -4.77 -5.68 0.44
N ILE A 131 -4.07 -6.79 0.68
CA ILE A 131 -2.60 -6.89 0.60
C ILE A 131 -2.18 -7.39 -0.77
N THR A 132 -2.78 -8.50 -1.23
CA THR A 132 -2.55 -9.10 -2.54
C THR A 132 -3.90 -9.34 -3.22
N ASN A 133 -3.96 -9.15 -4.53
CA ASN A 133 -5.22 -9.19 -5.31
C ASN A 133 -5.73 -10.63 -5.55
N ASN A 134 -5.63 -11.47 -4.55
CA ASN A 134 -6.10 -12.85 -4.57
C ASN A 134 -6.74 -13.27 -3.24
N GLY A 135 -7.36 -12.30 -2.56
CA GLY A 135 -8.15 -12.53 -1.36
C GLY A 135 -7.42 -12.41 -0.04
N LEU A 136 -6.15 -11.98 -0.04
CA LEU A 136 -5.47 -11.67 1.21
C LEU A 136 -5.71 -10.20 1.57
N GLU A 137 -6.42 -9.99 2.68
CA GLU A 137 -6.63 -8.67 3.27
C GLU A 137 -5.85 -8.51 4.58
N HIS A 138 -5.49 -7.27 4.91
CA HIS A 138 -4.94 -6.92 6.23
C HIS A 138 -6.04 -6.52 7.21
N SER A 139 -5.74 -6.57 8.51
CA SER A 139 -6.59 -6.04 9.57
C SER A 139 -6.41 -4.53 9.75
N ASP A 140 -7.23 -3.91 10.62
CA ASP A 140 -7.07 -2.52 11.02
C ASP A 140 -5.81 -2.31 11.91
N ASN A 141 -5.18 -3.39 12.39
CA ASN A 141 -3.97 -3.39 13.22
C ASN A 141 -2.66 -3.51 12.42
N ILE A 142 -2.75 -3.43 11.10
CA ILE A 142 -1.54 -3.39 10.27
C ILE A 142 -0.68 -2.18 10.61
N LYS A 143 0.63 -2.38 10.60
CA LYS A 143 1.63 -1.32 10.68
C LYS A 143 2.48 -1.34 9.42
N VAL A 144 2.61 -0.19 8.79
CA VAL A 144 3.41 0.00 7.59
C VAL A 144 4.60 0.91 7.91
N THR A 145 5.80 0.50 7.53
CA THR A 145 7.01 1.33 7.61
C THR A 145 7.57 1.52 6.22
N GLU A 146 7.57 2.75 5.76
CA GLU A 146 8.08 3.11 4.44
C GLU A 146 9.37 3.90 4.56
N ARG A 147 10.29 3.66 3.62
CA ARG A 147 11.55 4.37 3.52
C ARG A 147 11.69 4.90 2.11
N PHE A 148 11.69 6.20 1.97
CA PHE A 148 11.80 6.90 0.69
C PHE A 148 13.20 7.49 0.55
N ARG A 149 13.81 7.33 -0.62
CA ARG A 149 15.09 7.95 -0.95
C ARG A 149 15.11 8.38 -2.42
N LEU A 150 15.85 9.43 -2.71
CA LEU A 150 16.12 9.83 -4.08
C LEU A 150 17.30 9.03 -4.64
N ALA A 151 17.24 8.73 -5.90
CA ALA A 151 18.29 8.08 -6.67
C ALA A 151 18.48 8.79 -8.02
N ASP A 152 19.51 8.41 -8.77
CA ASP A 152 19.81 8.90 -10.11
C ASP A 152 19.85 10.45 -10.16
N GLY A 153 20.52 11.08 -9.17
CA GLY A 153 20.61 12.54 -9.09
C GLY A 153 19.26 13.23 -8.87
N GLY A 154 18.33 12.59 -8.17
CA GLY A 154 17.00 13.12 -7.89
C GLY A 154 15.94 12.81 -8.95
N LYS A 155 16.30 12.07 -10.00
CA LYS A 155 15.39 11.72 -11.11
C LYS A 155 14.50 10.51 -10.79
N ARG A 156 14.78 9.78 -9.72
CA ARG A 156 14.02 8.62 -9.29
C ARG A 156 13.74 8.68 -7.80
N LEU A 157 12.51 8.42 -7.41
CA LEU A 157 12.12 8.15 -6.04
C LEU A 157 12.03 6.63 -5.86
N ILE A 158 12.70 6.10 -4.83
CA ILE A 158 12.62 4.68 -4.46
C ILE A 158 11.99 4.60 -3.10
N ALA A 159 10.98 3.76 -2.97
CA ALA A 159 10.35 3.40 -1.70
C ALA A 159 10.59 1.93 -1.37
N THR A 160 10.83 1.66 -0.10
CA THR A 160 10.70 0.33 0.48
C THR A 160 9.51 0.38 1.42
N GLN A 161 8.49 -0.41 1.14
CA GLN A 161 7.32 -0.56 1.99
C GLN A 161 7.42 -1.88 2.76
N GLU A 162 7.62 -1.81 4.06
CA GLU A 162 7.57 -2.95 4.97
C GLU A 162 6.24 -2.92 5.72
N PHE A 163 5.56 -4.05 5.83
CA PHE A 163 4.32 -4.17 6.59
C PHE A 163 4.31 -5.42 7.46
N GLU A 164 3.69 -5.28 8.62
CA GLU A 164 3.45 -6.33 9.60
C GLU A 164 2.02 -6.23 10.11
N ASP A 165 1.35 -7.37 10.23
CA ASP A 165 -0.03 -7.44 10.74
C ASP A 165 -0.13 -8.60 11.73
N PRO A 166 -0.22 -8.30 13.04
CA PRO A 166 -0.21 -9.32 14.07
C PRO A 166 -1.47 -10.21 14.09
N GLU A 167 -2.55 -9.82 13.41
CA GLU A 167 -3.77 -10.61 13.31
C GLU A 167 -3.81 -11.51 12.08
N VAL A 168 -3.08 -11.14 11.04
CA VAL A 168 -3.16 -11.77 9.71
C VAL A 168 -1.90 -12.56 9.36
N LEU A 169 -0.71 -12.08 9.75
CA LEU A 169 0.57 -12.59 9.31
C LEU A 169 1.46 -13.07 10.48
N ASP A 170 2.21 -14.15 10.24
CA ASP A 170 3.27 -14.63 11.13
C ASP A 170 4.65 -14.13 10.70
N ASN A 171 4.74 -13.43 9.56
CA ASN A 171 5.97 -12.83 9.06
C ASN A 171 5.70 -11.44 8.48
N ARG A 172 6.75 -10.73 8.04
CA ARG A 172 6.66 -9.41 7.43
C ARG A 172 6.73 -9.50 5.92
N GLY A 173 5.95 -8.65 5.25
CA GLY A 173 6.07 -8.41 3.83
C GLY A 173 6.87 -7.14 3.53
N VAL A 174 7.62 -7.16 2.44
CA VAL A 174 8.37 -6.01 1.93
C VAL A 174 8.14 -5.89 0.43
N ARG A 175 7.90 -4.67 -0.03
CA ARG A 175 7.84 -4.29 -1.44
C ARG A 175 8.86 -3.22 -1.77
N TYR A 176 9.41 -3.27 -2.97
CA TYR A 176 10.25 -2.22 -3.54
C TYR A 176 9.48 -1.55 -4.67
N ILE A 177 9.29 -0.24 -4.54
CA ILE A 177 8.50 0.56 -5.46
C ILE A 177 9.39 1.70 -5.96
N SER A 178 9.23 2.12 -7.21
CA SER A 178 9.99 3.27 -7.71
C SER A 178 9.20 4.06 -8.74
N TRP A 179 9.38 5.39 -8.70
CA TRP A 179 8.80 6.32 -9.65
C TRP A 179 9.92 7.13 -10.31
N ARG A 180 9.75 7.41 -11.59
CA ARG A 180 10.60 8.32 -12.33
C ARG A 180 10.00 9.72 -12.23
N LYS A 181 10.84 10.74 -11.97
CA LYS A 181 10.41 12.13 -11.98
C LYS A 181 9.98 12.54 -13.39
N VAL A 182 8.83 13.17 -13.49
CA VAL A 182 8.31 13.83 -14.69
C VAL A 182 8.18 15.31 -14.36
N GLU A 183 8.59 16.17 -15.29
CA GLU A 183 8.50 17.61 -15.12
C GLU A 183 7.20 18.13 -15.72
N ASN A 184 6.59 19.12 -15.06
CA ASN A 184 5.38 19.81 -15.52
C ASN A 184 4.16 18.89 -15.78
N ASP A 185 4.05 17.83 -14.99
CA ASP A 185 2.93 16.91 -15.03
C ASP A 185 2.27 16.80 -13.65
N HIS A 186 0.99 16.51 -13.62
CA HIS A 186 0.19 16.41 -12.39
C HIS A 186 -0.63 15.14 -12.42
N VAL A 187 -0.91 14.59 -11.24
CA VAL A 187 -1.87 13.48 -11.12
C VAL A 187 -3.27 13.96 -11.53
N THR A 188 -3.93 13.17 -12.36
CA THR A 188 -5.30 13.41 -12.81
C THR A 188 -6.32 12.69 -11.91
N ALA A 189 -7.59 12.92 -12.13
CA ALA A 189 -8.62 12.14 -11.46
C ALA A 189 -8.60 10.70 -11.96
N TYR A 190 -8.75 9.75 -11.04
CA TYR A 190 -8.82 8.32 -11.38
C TYR A 190 -10.12 7.96 -12.10
N ASP A 191 -11.21 8.61 -11.73
CA ASP A 191 -12.54 8.49 -12.35
C ASP A 191 -12.96 7.03 -12.60
N CYS A 192 -13.02 6.25 -11.50
CA CYS A 192 -13.36 4.83 -11.59
C CYS A 192 -14.74 4.61 -12.18
N ASP A 193 -14.78 3.93 -13.32
CA ASP A 193 -16.04 3.54 -13.97
C ASP A 193 -16.37 2.07 -13.67
N PRO A 194 -17.36 1.78 -12.81
CA PRO A 194 -17.73 0.41 -12.48
C PRO A 194 -18.34 -0.36 -13.66
N SER A 195 -18.83 0.32 -14.69
CA SER A 195 -19.40 -0.34 -15.88
C SER A 195 -18.36 -1.14 -16.68
N ILE A 196 -17.07 -0.81 -16.54
CA ILE A 196 -15.99 -1.59 -17.15
C ILE A 196 -16.05 -3.05 -16.70
N ALA A 197 -16.45 -3.31 -15.45
CA ALA A 197 -16.57 -4.66 -14.91
C ALA A 197 -17.68 -5.50 -15.59
N GLU A 198 -18.66 -4.88 -16.22
CA GLU A 198 -19.70 -5.59 -16.98
C GLU A 198 -19.09 -6.41 -18.13
N ASN A 199 -18.00 -5.93 -18.71
CA ASN A 199 -17.29 -6.61 -19.79
C ASN A 199 -16.54 -7.88 -19.33
N TYR A 200 -16.26 -8.01 -18.02
CA TYR A 200 -15.60 -9.17 -17.42
C TYR A 200 -16.59 -10.15 -16.77
N ALA A 201 -17.85 -9.75 -16.63
CA ALA A 201 -18.91 -10.60 -16.08
C ALA A 201 -19.55 -11.54 -17.14
N ALA A 202 -19.01 -11.57 -18.36
CA ALA A 202 -19.50 -12.45 -19.42
C ALA A 202 -19.20 -13.94 -19.11
N PRO A 203 -20.05 -14.85 -19.58
CA PRO A 203 -20.28 -16.21 -19.06
C PRO A 203 -19.09 -17.15 -19.11
#